data_fb8506749f761d20818dba6a62077f6c
#
_entry.id   fb8506749f761d20818dba6a62077f6c
#
_cell.length_a   1.000
_cell.length_b   1.000
_cell.length_c   1.000
_cell.angle_alpha   90.00
_cell.angle_beta   90.00
_cell.angle_gamma   90.00
#
_symmetry.space_group_name_H-M   'P 1'
#
loop_
_entity.id
_entity.type
_entity.pdbx_description
1 polymer ?
#
loop_
_entity_poly.entity_id
_entity_poly.type
_entity_poly.pdbx_seq_one_letter_code
_entity_poly.pdbx_strand_id
1 'polypeptide(L)'
;MSKPLNWYLTRHPLLYQIRFRLVSKKTSLKAIEDFCYNDINKKNNISTLFFEINNLIFTETNNKLNDFEKATTIAIWLKNNIKGGAGLGKSSTIALQKMMNGEGGVCSDFSQIYSNFCVINDIKVKEWGMKNLSNDPTVSGGHSFNEIYCTKFQKWIMIDVAKSIYLYHKNKDIPISTLEYMHLKKEKKEIAIASINANGSVINNNAYNIFLLSNSLPFVITNYDNKMYDYFLDKLDFFPVSIVHGILILIGKGYFFEFPKE
;
A
#
# COMPACT_ATOMS: atom_id res chain seq x y z
N MET A 1 18.75 19.49 -4.69
CA MET A 1 19.84 18.50 -4.87
C MET A 1 19.54 17.64 -6.08
N SER A 2 20.47 17.52 -7.03
CA SER A 2 20.35 16.59 -8.17
C SER A 2 20.43 15.15 -7.67
N LYS A 3 19.55 14.29 -8.16
CA LYS A 3 19.57 12.87 -7.79
C LYS A 3 20.79 12.19 -8.47
N PRO A 4 21.43 11.20 -7.82
CA PRO A 4 22.58 10.53 -8.40
C PRO A 4 22.22 9.75 -9.67
N LEU A 5 23.18 9.58 -10.58
CA LEU A 5 23.00 8.90 -11.87
C LEU A 5 22.35 7.51 -11.69
N ASN A 6 22.76 6.76 -10.68
CA ASN A 6 22.21 5.44 -10.36
C ASN A 6 20.71 5.49 -10.09
N TRP A 7 20.21 6.56 -9.48
CA TRP A 7 18.75 6.74 -9.27
C TRP A 7 18.01 6.88 -10.61
N TYR A 8 18.58 7.59 -11.60
CA TYR A 8 17.98 7.72 -12.93
C TYR A 8 18.04 6.41 -13.72
N LEU A 9 19.09 5.61 -13.54
CA LEU A 9 19.23 4.30 -14.19
C LEU A 9 18.25 3.27 -13.61
N THR A 10 18.04 3.28 -12.29
CA THR A 10 17.13 2.34 -11.62
C THR A 10 15.66 2.77 -11.69
N ARG A 11 15.40 4.07 -11.81
CA ARG A 11 14.04 4.67 -11.82
C ARG A 11 13.84 5.60 -13.01
N HIS A 12 14.11 5.12 -14.21
CA HIS A 12 14.00 5.93 -15.43
C HIS A 12 12.58 6.53 -15.57
N PRO A 13 12.40 7.87 -15.48
CA PRO A 13 11.07 8.50 -15.42
C PRO A 13 10.19 8.17 -16.62
N LEU A 14 10.81 8.10 -17.83
CA LEU A 14 10.11 7.74 -19.07
C LEU A 14 9.59 6.30 -19.02
N LEU A 15 10.43 5.35 -18.61
CA LEU A 15 10.04 3.94 -18.47
C LEU A 15 8.93 3.79 -17.42
N TYR A 16 9.00 4.54 -16.32
CA TYR A 16 7.94 4.59 -15.33
C TYR A 16 6.62 5.09 -15.93
N GLN A 17 6.64 6.17 -16.69
CA GLN A 17 5.45 6.72 -17.33
C GLN A 17 4.85 5.76 -18.37
N ILE A 18 5.70 5.14 -19.21
CA ILE A 18 5.25 4.14 -20.19
C ILE A 18 4.59 2.98 -19.46
N ARG A 19 5.26 2.40 -18.46
CA ARG A 19 4.70 1.32 -17.64
C ARG A 19 3.38 1.73 -17.02
N PHE A 20 3.32 2.90 -16.38
CA PHE A 20 2.10 3.41 -15.75
C PHE A 20 0.94 3.46 -16.74
N ARG A 21 1.16 3.95 -17.97
CA ARG A 21 0.14 3.99 -19.01
C ARG A 21 -0.30 2.59 -19.47
N LEU A 22 0.64 1.68 -19.64
CA LEU A 22 0.37 0.31 -20.10
C LEU A 22 -0.47 -0.50 -19.11
N VAL A 23 -0.25 -0.30 -17.80
CA VAL A 23 -0.96 -1.06 -16.75
C VAL A 23 -2.19 -0.34 -16.22
N SER A 24 -2.44 0.93 -16.60
CA SER A 24 -3.59 1.71 -16.12
C SER A 24 -4.84 1.40 -16.92
N LYS A 25 -5.93 1.07 -16.24
CA LYS A 25 -7.26 0.87 -16.84
C LYS A 25 -8.36 1.43 -15.94
N LYS A 26 -9.52 1.69 -16.50
CA LYS A 26 -10.73 2.08 -15.76
C LYS A 26 -11.56 0.84 -15.47
N THR A 27 -12.07 0.73 -14.25
CA THR A 27 -12.92 -0.40 -13.82
C THR A 27 -14.13 0.07 -13.04
N SER A 28 -15.18 -0.76 -12.95
CA SER A 28 -16.40 -0.43 -12.21
C SER A 28 -16.14 -0.40 -10.71
N LEU A 29 -16.91 0.41 -9.97
CA LEU A 29 -16.86 0.45 -8.52
C LEU A 29 -17.09 -0.92 -7.90
N LYS A 30 -18.05 -1.68 -8.45
CA LYS A 30 -18.35 -3.05 -8.00
C LYS A 30 -17.13 -3.98 -8.13
N ALA A 31 -16.41 -3.94 -9.24
CA ALA A 31 -15.22 -4.77 -9.42
C ALA A 31 -14.10 -4.39 -8.43
N ILE A 32 -14.01 -3.12 -8.05
CA ILE A 32 -13.10 -2.66 -6.99
C ILE A 32 -13.55 -3.17 -5.61
N GLU A 33 -14.84 -3.10 -5.31
CA GLU A 33 -15.39 -3.59 -4.04
C GLU A 33 -15.20 -5.08 -3.88
N ASP A 34 -15.43 -5.85 -4.93
CA ASP A 34 -15.32 -7.32 -4.95
C ASP A 34 -13.86 -7.81 -4.94
N PHE A 35 -12.91 -6.98 -5.39
CA PHE A 35 -11.49 -7.39 -5.44
C PHE A 35 -10.91 -7.58 -4.05
N CYS A 36 -10.08 -8.61 -3.90
CA CYS A 36 -9.30 -8.87 -2.69
C CYS A 36 -7.91 -9.39 -3.06
N TYR A 37 -6.87 -8.81 -2.47
CA TYR A 37 -5.47 -9.24 -2.66
C TYR A 37 -5.26 -10.70 -2.23
N ASN A 38 -5.99 -11.16 -1.20
CA ASN A 38 -5.93 -12.53 -0.68
C ASN A 38 -6.43 -13.58 -1.70
N ASP A 39 -7.17 -13.19 -2.74
CA ASP A 39 -7.65 -14.13 -3.76
C ASP A 39 -6.51 -14.66 -4.62
N ILE A 40 -5.51 -13.82 -4.87
CA ILE A 40 -4.30 -14.15 -5.63
C ILE A 40 -3.20 -14.63 -4.67
N ASN A 41 -3.01 -13.95 -3.54
CA ASN A 41 -1.92 -14.20 -2.61
C ASN A 41 -2.39 -15.06 -1.43
N LYS A 42 -2.09 -16.36 -1.48
CA LYS A 42 -2.44 -17.31 -0.42
C LYS A 42 -1.32 -17.41 0.62
N LYS A 43 -1.66 -17.78 1.85
CA LYS A 43 -0.69 -17.93 2.97
C LYS A 43 0.54 -18.76 2.62
N ASN A 44 0.33 -19.90 1.93
CA ASN A 44 1.40 -20.80 1.53
C ASN A 44 2.37 -20.24 0.47
N ASN A 45 2.04 -19.08 -0.10
CA ASN A 45 2.90 -18.36 -1.05
C ASN A 45 3.73 -17.26 -0.39
N ILE A 46 3.53 -17.04 0.92
CA ILE A 46 4.24 -16.01 1.68
C ILE A 46 5.43 -16.65 2.40
N SER A 47 6.56 -15.96 2.39
CA SER A 47 7.81 -16.42 3.01
C SER A 47 7.65 -16.71 4.50
N THR A 48 8.35 -17.75 4.98
CA THR A 48 8.41 -18.13 6.41
C THR A 48 8.82 -17.00 7.33
N LEU A 49 9.67 -16.09 6.86
CA LEU A 49 10.09 -14.91 7.62
C LEU A 49 8.89 -14.08 8.12
N PHE A 50 7.84 -13.95 7.32
CA PHE A 50 6.64 -13.23 7.75
C PHE A 50 5.94 -13.93 8.92
N PHE A 51 5.88 -15.25 8.92
CA PHE A 51 5.29 -16.03 10.03
C PHE A 51 6.15 -15.95 11.31
N GLU A 52 7.47 -15.99 11.19
CA GLU A 52 8.39 -15.83 12.31
C GLU A 52 8.20 -14.47 12.97
N ILE A 53 8.17 -13.39 12.18
CA ILE A 53 7.93 -12.04 12.70
C ILE A 53 6.51 -11.89 13.23
N ASN A 54 5.53 -12.52 12.60
CA ASN A 54 4.13 -12.47 13.06
C ASN A 54 3.98 -13.03 14.48
N ASN A 55 4.75 -14.06 14.83
CA ASN A 55 4.78 -14.61 16.19
C ASN A 55 5.38 -13.62 17.21
N LEU A 56 6.19 -12.66 16.77
CA LEU A 56 6.66 -11.57 17.62
C LEU A 56 5.62 -10.45 17.78
N ILE A 57 4.78 -10.25 16.75
CA ILE A 57 3.69 -9.26 16.77
C ILE A 57 2.55 -9.74 17.69
N PHE A 58 2.18 -11.02 17.56
CA PHE A 58 1.05 -11.61 18.26
C PHE A 58 1.54 -12.69 19.23
N THR A 59 1.51 -12.35 20.51
CA THR A 59 1.68 -13.32 21.60
C THR A 59 0.34 -14.04 21.88
N GLU A 60 0.37 -15.16 22.61
CA GLU A 60 -0.83 -15.98 22.92
C GLU A 60 -2.00 -15.20 23.53
N THR A 61 -1.73 -14.06 24.17
CA THR A 61 -2.74 -13.18 24.77
C THR A 61 -3.60 -12.42 23.74
N ASN A 62 -3.21 -12.37 22.48
CA ASN A 62 -3.87 -11.55 21.44
C ASN A 62 -4.93 -12.29 20.61
N ASN A 63 -5.34 -13.50 21.02
CA ASN A 63 -6.28 -14.36 20.27
C ASN A 63 -7.73 -13.83 20.17
N LYS A 64 -8.05 -12.72 20.84
CA LYS A 64 -9.41 -12.13 20.86
C LYS A 64 -9.56 -10.86 20.02
N LEU A 65 -8.52 -10.43 19.31
CA LEU A 65 -8.55 -9.20 18.53
C LEU A 65 -9.43 -9.36 17.28
N ASN A 66 -10.27 -8.35 17.00
CA ASN A 66 -10.99 -8.26 15.73
C ASN A 66 -10.04 -7.83 14.59
N ASP A 67 -10.54 -7.86 13.34
CA ASP A 67 -9.72 -7.59 12.15
C ASP A 67 -9.08 -6.20 12.19
N PHE A 68 -9.81 -5.18 12.66
CA PHE A 68 -9.27 -3.82 12.76
C PHE A 68 -8.18 -3.70 13.82
N GLU A 69 -8.38 -4.34 14.96
CA GLU A 69 -7.39 -4.38 16.05
C GLU A 69 -6.12 -5.13 15.62
N LYS A 70 -6.27 -6.29 14.96
CA LYS A 70 -5.11 -7.02 14.39
C LYS A 70 -4.38 -6.15 13.37
N ALA A 71 -5.12 -5.56 12.44
CA ALA A 71 -4.58 -4.73 11.36
C ALA A 71 -3.80 -3.51 11.92
N THR A 72 -4.34 -2.84 12.93
CA THR A 72 -3.67 -1.70 13.59
C THR A 72 -2.46 -2.15 14.42
N THR A 73 -2.52 -3.31 15.08
CA THR A 73 -1.36 -3.90 15.79
C THR A 73 -0.20 -4.17 14.83
N ILE A 74 -0.47 -4.77 13.67
CA ILE A 74 0.54 -4.97 12.61
C ILE A 74 1.11 -3.62 12.16
N ALA A 75 0.26 -2.64 11.90
CA ALA A 75 0.68 -1.31 11.45
C ALA A 75 1.57 -0.60 12.47
N ILE A 76 1.23 -0.68 13.75
CA ILE A 76 2.03 -0.14 14.86
C ILE A 76 3.39 -0.83 14.94
N TRP A 77 3.39 -2.17 14.88
CA TRP A 77 4.64 -2.92 14.94
C TRP A 77 5.57 -2.54 13.76
N LEU A 78 5.05 -2.53 12.54
CA LEU A 78 5.81 -2.15 11.36
C LEU A 78 6.37 -0.73 11.52
N LYS A 79 5.55 0.23 11.94
CA LYS A 79 5.99 1.61 12.13
C LYS A 79 7.15 1.76 13.14
N ASN A 80 7.17 0.91 14.17
CA ASN A 80 8.18 0.95 15.22
C ASN A 80 9.46 0.19 14.87
N ASN A 81 9.37 -0.85 14.01
CA ASN A 81 10.45 -1.77 13.75
C ASN A 81 11.08 -1.65 12.35
N ILE A 82 10.40 -1.02 11.41
CA ILE A 82 10.95 -0.80 10.06
C ILE A 82 11.10 0.69 9.77
N LYS A 83 12.14 1.04 9.02
CA LYS A 83 12.43 2.43 8.65
C LYS A 83 12.25 2.64 7.16
N GLY A 84 11.64 3.78 6.81
CA GLY A 84 11.54 4.22 5.43
C GLY A 84 12.81 4.94 4.95
N GLY A 85 12.93 5.06 3.62
CA GLY A 85 14.07 5.72 2.99
C GLY A 85 13.97 5.67 1.47
N ALA A 86 15.06 5.35 0.78
CA ALA A 86 15.04 5.14 -0.66
C ALA A 86 14.26 3.87 -1.00
N GLY A 87 13.53 3.86 -2.13
CA GLY A 87 12.79 2.68 -2.55
C GLY A 87 13.72 1.52 -2.92
N LEU A 88 13.36 0.33 -2.50
CA LEU A 88 14.21 -0.85 -2.59
C LEU A 88 14.07 -1.54 -3.95
N GLY A 89 12.84 -1.71 -4.46
CA GLY A 89 12.60 -2.47 -5.70
C GLY A 89 13.10 -3.91 -5.61
N LYS A 90 12.91 -4.53 -4.46
CA LYS A 90 13.31 -5.90 -4.13
C LYS A 90 12.07 -6.75 -3.83
N SER A 91 12.24 -8.08 -3.74
CA SER A 91 11.20 -8.98 -3.25
C SER A 91 10.71 -8.58 -1.87
N SER A 92 9.48 -8.97 -1.53
CA SER A 92 8.85 -8.60 -0.26
C SER A 92 9.65 -9.06 0.96
N THR A 93 10.27 -10.23 0.87
CA THR A 93 11.13 -10.80 1.92
C THR A 93 12.41 -9.97 2.12
N ILE A 94 13.12 -9.67 1.02
CA ILE A 94 14.34 -8.85 1.08
C ILE A 94 14.01 -7.41 1.49
N ALA A 95 12.88 -6.88 1.00
CA ALA A 95 12.43 -5.55 1.41
C ALA A 95 12.18 -5.47 2.92
N LEU A 96 11.48 -6.46 3.50
CA LEU A 96 11.24 -6.52 4.94
C LEU A 96 12.55 -6.56 5.74
N GLN A 97 13.50 -7.44 5.38
CA GLN A 97 14.81 -7.53 6.03
C GLN A 97 15.58 -6.20 5.98
N LYS A 98 15.64 -5.59 4.78
CA LYS A 98 16.33 -4.30 4.59
C LYS A 98 15.69 -3.17 5.40
N MET A 99 14.37 -3.11 5.42
CA MET A 99 13.65 -2.08 6.19
C MET A 99 13.83 -2.28 7.71
N MET A 100 13.91 -3.50 8.19
CA MET A 100 14.26 -3.80 9.59
C MET A 100 15.69 -3.33 9.92
N ASN A 101 16.61 -3.44 8.98
CA ASN A 101 17.99 -2.94 9.13
C ASN A 101 18.11 -1.42 8.91
N GLY A 102 17.03 -0.72 8.54
CA GLY A 102 17.05 0.72 8.26
C GLY A 102 17.69 1.08 6.92
N GLU A 103 17.76 0.15 5.95
CA GLU A 103 18.42 0.33 4.66
C GLU A 103 17.55 0.98 3.59
N GLY A 104 16.35 1.41 3.90
CA GLY A 104 15.45 2.08 2.97
C GLY A 104 14.02 1.58 3.03
N GLY A 105 13.27 1.82 1.94
CA GLY A 105 11.86 1.47 1.79
C GLY A 105 10.97 2.69 1.60
N VAL A 106 10.05 2.63 0.65
CA VAL A 106 9.03 3.66 0.38
C VAL A 106 7.63 3.15 0.69
N CYS A 107 6.63 3.99 0.50
CA CYS A 107 5.23 3.66 0.79
C CYS A 107 4.74 2.36 0.14
N SER A 108 5.19 2.04 -1.09
CA SER A 108 4.86 0.77 -1.75
C SER A 108 5.50 -0.45 -1.08
N ASP A 109 6.74 -0.31 -0.57
CA ASP A 109 7.38 -1.39 0.18
C ASP A 109 6.62 -1.65 1.50
N PHE A 110 6.22 -0.58 2.23
CA PHE A 110 5.36 -0.69 3.42
C PHE A 110 4.03 -1.36 3.11
N SER A 111 3.36 -0.93 2.04
CA SER A 111 2.04 -1.41 1.64
C SER A 111 2.05 -2.90 1.30
N GLN A 112 3.07 -3.35 0.57
CA GLN A 112 3.24 -4.75 0.17
C GLN A 112 3.56 -5.65 1.38
N ILE A 113 4.50 -5.22 2.24
CA ILE A 113 4.83 -5.94 3.48
C ILE A 113 3.60 -6.06 4.37
N TYR A 114 2.85 -4.98 4.54
CA TYR A 114 1.62 -4.99 5.32
C TYR A 114 0.56 -5.94 4.74
N SER A 115 0.38 -5.95 3.41
CA SER A 115 -0.54 -6.88 2.75
C SER A 115 -0.20 -8.33 3.06
N ASN A 116 1.09 -8.70 3.05
CA ASN A 116 1.52 -10.06 3.39
C ASN A 116 1.20 -10.42 4.84
N PHE A 117 1.42 -9.50 5.80
CA PHE A 117 0.99 -9.72 7.19
C PHE A 117 -0.53 -9.85 7.33
N CYS A 118 -1.31 -9.06 6.58
CA CYS A 118 -2.76 -9.21 6.58
C CYS A 118 -3.19 -10.59 6.07
N VAL A 119 -2.60 -11.07 4.97
CA VAL A 119 -2.92 -12.39 4.39
C VAL A 119 -2.66 -13.51 5.40
N ILE A 120 -1.50 -13.54 6.08
CA ILE A 120 -1.20 -14.61 7.03
C ILE A 120 -2.08 -14.59 8.29
N ASN A 121 -2.71 -13.44 8.59
CA ASN A 121 -3.66 -13.26 9.69
C ASN A 121 -5.14 -13.36 9.28
N ASP A 122 -5.44 -13.84 8.07
CA ASP A 122 -6.79 -13.95 7.50
C ASP A 122 -7.54 -12.62 7.37
N ILE A 123 -6.83 -11.51 7.37
CA ILE A 123 -7.41 -10.19 7.15
C ILE A 123 -7.48 -9.95 5.64
N LYS A 124 -8.69 -9.74 5.11
CA LYS A 124 -8.85 -9.33 3.71
C LYS A 124 -8.23 -7.96 3.50
N VAL A 125 -7.40 -7.82 2.47
CA VAL A 125 -6.66 -6.59 2.20
C VAL A 125 -6.67 -6.22 0.73
N LYS A 126 -6.58 -4.92 0.44
CA LYS A 126 -6.30 -4.34 -0.88
C LYS A 126 -5.09 -3.44 -0.79
N GLU A 127 -4.29 -3.42 -1.84
CA GLU A 127 -3.28 -2.39 -2.02
C GLU A 127 -3.84 -1.29 -2.92
N TRP A 128 -3.74 -0.06 -2.45
CA TRP A 128 -4.13 1.14 -3.17
C TRP A 128 -2.93 2.01 -3.47
N GLY A 129 -3.02 2.72 -4.58
CA GLY A 129 -2.14 3.83 -4.90
C GLY A 129 -2.93 5.10 -5.11
N MET A 130 -2.25 6.22 -4.99
CA MET A 130 -2.81 7.54 -5.28
C MET A 130 -1.85 8.26 -6.21
N LYS A 131 -2.34 8.69 -7.37
CA LYS A 131 -1.57 9.48 -8.32
C LYS A 131 -1.93 10.93 -8.18
N ASN A 132 -0.94 11.78 -7.94
CA ASN A 132 -1.13 13.22 -8.01
C ASN A 132 -1.21 13.67 -9.48
N LEU A 133 -2.24 14.47 -9.79
CA LEU A 133 -2.46 15.07 -11.10
C LEU A 133 -1.94 16.51 -11.21
N SER A 134 -1.31 17.04 -10.14
CA SER A 134 -0.72 18.36 -10.18
C SER A 134 0.43 18.43 -11.18
N ASN A 135 0.51 19.52 -11.94
CA ASN A 135 1.67 19.85 -12.76
C ASN A 135 2.82 20.45 -11.91
N ASP A 136 2.60 20.66 -10.64
CA ASP A 136 3.61 21.16 -9.71
C ASP A 136 4.65 20.05 -9.42
N PRO A 137 5.91 20.24 -9.82
CA PRO A 137 6.96 19.23 -9.59
C PRO A 137 7.27 19.02 -8.10
N THR A 138 6.91 19.95 -7.21
CA THR A 138 7.08 19.80 -5.76
C THR A 138 6.06 18.85 -5.14
N VAL A 139 4.92 18.68 -5.81
CA VAL A 139 3.81 17.80 -5.41
C VAL A 139 3.77 16.54 -6.29
N SER A 140 4.75 16.35 -7.18
CA SER A 140 4.81 15.19 -8.08
C SER A 140 5.12 13.92 -7.32
N GLY A 141 4.37 12.85 -7.60
CA GLY A 141 4.60 11.53 -7.06
C GLY A 141 3.33 10.73 -6.89
N GLY A 142 3.50 9.48 -6.52
CA GLY A 142 2.45 8.60 -6.08
C GLY A 142 2.61 8.27 -4.60
N HIS A 143 1.55 7.81 -3.99
CA HIS A 143 1.57 7.28 -2.64
C HIS A 143 0.84 5.93 -2.63
N SER A 144 1.36 4.95 -1.87
CA SER A 144 0.73 3.65 -1.68
C SER A 144 0.27 3.48 -0.25
N PHE A 145 -0.88 2.86 -0.08
CA PHE A 145 -1.51 2.56 1.20
C PHE A 145 -2.40 1.31 1.05
N ASN A 146 -3.09 0.93 2.09
CA ASN A 146 -3.91 -0.28 2.09
C ASN A 146 -5.36 0.00 2.48
N GLU A 147 -6.23 -0.95 2.16
CA GLU A 147 -7.53 -1.13 2.79
C GLU A 147 -7.62 -2.51 3.39
N ILE A 148 -8.23 -2.62 4.55
CA ILE A 148 -8.62 -3.89 5.17
C ILE A 148 -10.14 -4.00 5.24
N TYR A 149 -10.67 -5.22 5.10
CA TYR A 149 -12.08 -5.45 5.39
C TYR A 149 -12.26 -5.75 6.88
N CYS A 150 -13.05 -4.93 7.54
CA CYS A 150 -13.37 -5.09 8.95
C CYS A 150 -14.74 -5.75 9.12
N THR A 151 -14.78 -6.96 9.65
CA THR A 151 -16.03 -7.72 9.89
C THR A 151 -16.93 -7.03 10.91
N LYS A 152 -16.35 -6.36 11.93
CA LYS A 152 -17.10 -5.59 12.93
C LYS A 152 -17.92 -4.44 12.32
N PHE A 153 -17.35 -3.75 11.33
CA PHE A 153 -18.00 -2.63 10.64
C PHE A 153 -18.63 -3.04 9.31
N GLN A 154 -18.45 -4.28 8.87
CA GLN A 154 -18.91 -4.85 7.60
C GLN A 154 -18.52 -3.98 6.38
N LYS A 155 -17.30 -3.46 6.37
CA LYS A 155 -16.82 -2.55 5.34
C LYS A 155 -15.31 -2.54 5.21
N TRP A 156 -14.84 -2.02 4.08
CA TRP A 156 -13.44 -1.68 3.87
C TRP A 156 -13.04 -0.44 4.67
N ILE A 157 -11.82 -0.42 5.18
CA ILE A 157 -11.23 0.69 5.94
C ILE A 157 -9.87 1.01 5.37
N MET A 158 -9.65 2.27 5.01
CA MET A 158 -8.35 2.76 4.56
C MET A 158 -7.37 2.83 5.73
N ILE A 159 -6.19 2.24 5.54
CA ILE A 159 -5.05 2.26 6.49
C ILE A 159 -3.80 2.66 5.73
N ASP A 160 -3.12 3.68 6.19
CA ASP A 160 -1.81 4.09 5.67
C ASP A 160 -0.72 3.77 6.70
N VAL A 161 -0.05 2.65 6.50
CA VAL A 161 1.00 2.17 7.40
C VAL A 161 2.24 3.07 7.35
N ALA A 162 2.62 3.54 6.18
CA ALA A 162 3.79 4.39 6.02
C ALA A 162 3.64 5.72 6.79
N LYS A 163 2.41 6.23 6.90
CA LYS A 163 2.06 7.44 7.65
C LYS A 163 1.50 7.17 9.04
N SER A 164 1.17 5.91 9.34
CA SER A 164 0.57 5.46 10.60
C SER A 164 -0.77 6.16 10.90
N ILE A 165 -1.66 6.18 9.90
CA ILE A 165 -2.96 6.85 9.99
C ILE A 165 -4.09 6.03 9.36
N TYR A 166 -5.31 6.37 9.75
CA TYR A 166 -6.54 6.04 9.03
C TYR A 166 -7.45 7.29 8.93
N LEU A 167 -8.48 7.21 8.12
CA LEU A 167 -9.39 8.32 7.86
C LEU A 167 -10.77 8.04 8.45
N TYR A 168 -11.48 9.10 8.84
CA TYR A 168 -12.88 9.01 9.25
C TYR A 168 -13.65 10.28 8.88
N HIS A 169 -14.96 10.17 8.79
CA HIS A 169 -15.84 11.31 8.62
C HIS A 169 -15.90 12.09 9.93
N LYS A 170 -15.63 13.39 9.91
CA LYS A 170 -15.50 14.24 11.12
C LYS A 170 -16.65 14.12 12.11
N ASN A 171 -17.86 13.79 11.64
CA ASN A 171 -19.06 13.68 12.47
C ASN A 171 -19.45 12.21 12.77
N LYS A 172 -18.58 11.25 12.49
CA LYS A 172 -18.84 9.81 12.70
C LYS A 172 -17.56 9.14 13.19
N ASP A 173 -17.64 8.43 14.29
CA ASP A 173 -16.49 7.70 14.88
C ASP A 173 -16.13 6.40 14.11
N ILE A 174 -16.58 6.27 12.86
CA ILE A 174 -16.35 5.07 12.05
C ILE A 174 -15.32 5.39 10.96
N PRO A 175 -14.22 4.62 10.87
CA PRO A 175 -13.23 4.76 9.80
C PRO A 175 -13.86 4.59 8.42
N ILE A 176 -13.30 5.26 7.42
CA ILE A 176 -13.83 5.27 6.05
C ILE A 176 -12.95 4.49 5.09
N SER A 177 -13.56 4.00 4.01
CA SER A 177 -12.87 3.39 2.87
C SER A 177 -12.34 4.44 1.89
N THR A 178 -11.51 4.01 0.94
CA THR A 178 -11.01 4.86 -0.15
C THR A 178 -12.15 5.34 -1.06
N LEU A 179 -13.15 4.51 -1.32
CA LEU A 179 -14.32 4.90 -2.11
C LEU A 179 -15.19 5.91 -1.37
N GLU A 180 -15.40 5.73 -0.06
CA GLU A 180 -16.08 6.73 0.78
C GLU A 180 -15.30 8.04 0.84
N TYR A 181 -13.97 7.96 0.97
CA TYR A 181 -13.09 9.13 0.88
C TYR A 181 -13.30 9.90 -0.43
N MET A 182 -13.32 9.21 -1.58
CA MET A 182 -13.55 9.84 -2.89
C MET A 182 -14.92 10.54 -2.94
N HIS A 183 -15.96 9.88 -2.44
CA HIS A 183 -17.32 10.43 -2.39
C HIS A 183 -17.39 11.68 -1.49
N LEU A 184 -16.86 11.61 -0.27
CA LEU A 184 -16.83 12.75 0.66
C LEU A 184 -16.04 13.93 0.09
N LYS A 185 -14.92 13.66 -0.58
CA LYS A 185 -14.12 14.69 -1.25
C LYS A 185 -14.91 15.37 -2.38
N LYS A 186 -15.66 14.63 -3.21
CA LYS A 186 -16.51 15.17 -4.27
C LYS A 186 -17.62 16.04 -3.69
N GLU A 187 -18.19 15.64 -2.55
CA GLU A 187 -19.21 16.40 -1.84
C GLU A 187 -18.65 17.54 -0.97
N LYS A 188 -17.32 17.75 -0.96
CA LYS A 188 -16.62 18.74 -0.12
C LYS A 188 -16.91 18.59 1.38
N LYS A 189 -17.19 17.37 1.84
CA LYS A 189 -17.39 17.06 3.26
C LYS A 189 -16.06 16.96 4.00
N GLU A 190 -16.08 17.30 5.28
CA GLU A 190 -14.88 17.25 6.12
C GLU A 190 -14.45 15.82 6.44
N ILE A 191 -13.18 15.54 6.21
CA ILE A 191 -12.51 14.27 6.51
C ILE A 191 -11.50 14.54 7.61
N ALA A 192 -11.52 13.72 8.64
CA ALA A 192 -10.56 13.77 9.71
C ALA A 192 -9.53 12.63 9.59
N ILE A 193 -8.33 12.91 10.08
CA ILE A 193 -7.19 11.99 10.07
C ILE A 193 -6.93 11.57 11.53
N ALA A 194 -6.88 10.28 11.78
CA ALA A 194 -6.51 9.72 13.06
C ALA A 194 -5.15 9.02 13.01
N SER A 195 -4.39 9.16 14.08
CA SER A 195 -3.14 8.41 14.27
C SER A 195 -3.45 6.99 14.74
N ILE A 196 -2.82 6.01 14.13
CA ILE A 196 -2.87 4.63 14.61
C ILE A 196 -2.11 4.51 15.94
N ASN A 197 -0.93 5.15 16.05
CA ASN A 197 -0.05 5.03 17.24
C ASN A 197 -0.57 5.78 18.47
N ALA A 198 -1.44 6.77 18.28
CA ALA A 198 -1.93 7.61 19.36
C ALA A 198 -3.41 7.32 19.68
N ASN A 199 -3.84 6.06 19.55
CA ASN A 199 -5.19 5.59 19.87
C ASN A 199 -6.31 6.44 19.24
N GLY A 200 -6.10 6.83 17.97
CA GLY A 200 -7.10 7.58 17.22
C GLY A 200 -7.10 9.10 17.45
N SER A 201 -6.08 9.66 18.10
CA SER A 201 -5.98 11.13 18.22
C SER A 201 -5.92 11.79 16.84
N VAL A 202 -6.64 12.88 16.66
CA VAL A 202 -6.67 13.66 15.42
C VAL A 202 -5.30 14.26 15.16
N ILE A 203 -4.78 14.07 13.94
CA ILE A 203 -3.53 14.68 13.52
C ILE A 203 -3.83 15.82 12.56
N ASN A 204 -3.32 17.01 12.86
CA ASN A 204 -3.24 18.10 11.90
C ASN A 204 -1.92 17.98 11.13
N ASN A 205 -1.90 17.23 10.04
CA ASN A 205 -0.70 16.99 9.25
C ASN A 205 -0.82 17.64 7.86
N ASN A 206 -0.29 18.86 7.72
CA ASN A 206 -0.32 19.60 6.46
C ASN A 206 0.31 18.84 5.28
N ALA A 207 1.35 18.06 5.52
CA ALA A 207 1.99 17.26 4.47
C ALA A 207 1.07 16.13 3.95
N TYR A 208 0.22 15.57 4.79
CA TYR A 208 -0.75 14.56 4.39
C TYR A 208 -1.97 15.20 3.71
N ASN A 209 -2.37 16.37 4.14
CA ASN A 209 -3.42 17.15 3.50
C ASN A 209 -3.12 17.42 2.02
N ILE A 210 -1.84 17.57 1.64
CA ILE A 210 -1.46 17.73 0.23
C ILE A 210 -1.89 16.51 -0.60
N PHE A 211 -1.72 15.29 -0.12
CA PHE A 211 -2.16 14.09 -0.84
C PHE A 211 -3.68 13.92 -0.84
N LEU A 212 -4.32 14.15 0.29
CA LEU A 212 -5.77 14.01 0.43
C LEU A 212 -6.55 15.15 -0.23
N LEU A 213 -6.08 16.37 -0.09
CA LEU A 213 -6.76 17.57 -0.60
C LEU A 213 -6.31 17.95 -2.02
N SER A 214 -5.16 17.43 -2.50
CA SER A 214 -4.68 17.67 -3.85
C SER A 214 -5.57 16.99 -4.90
N ASN A 215 -5.35 17.38 -6.14
CA ASN A 215 -6.01 16.77 -7.31
C ASN A 215 -5.42 15.37 -7.57
N SER A 216 -5.62 14.44 -6.64
CA SER A 216 -5.10 13.07 -6.71
C SER A 216 -6.20 12.08 -7.04
N LEU A 217 -5.86 11.09 -7.88
CA LEU A 217 -6.74 9.98 -8.26
C LEU A 217 -6.28 8.70 -7.58
N PRO A 218 -7.09 8.10 -6.71
CA PRO A 218 -6.83 6.78 -6.17
C PRO A 218 -7.08 5.70 -7.24
N PHE A 219 -6.29 4.62 -7.15
CA PHE A 219 -6.44 3.41 -7.94
C PHE A 219 -6.11 2.19 -7.10
N VAL A 220 -6.78 1.09 -7.34
CA VAL A 220 -6.45 -0.20 -6.70
C VAL A 220 -5.43 -0.94 -7.55
N ILE A 221 -4.48 -1.63 -6.89
CA ILE A 221 -3.49 -2.48 -7.55
C ILE A 221 -4.06 -3.89 -7.60
N THR A 222 -4.35 -4.37 -8.80
CA THR A 222 -4.91 -5.70 -9.03
C THR A 222 -3.94 -6.61 -9.77
N ASN A 223 -4.19 -7.92 -9.71
CA ASN A 223 -3.40 -8.95 -10.37
C ASN A 223 -1.91 -8.97 -9.94
N TYR A 224 -1.59 -8.47 -8.75
CA TYR A 224 -0.24 -8.56 -8.20
C TYR A 224 -0.07 -9.92 -7.50
N ASP A 225 0.63 -10.85 -8.17
CA ASP A 225 1.02 -12.15 -7.59
C ASP A 225 2.39 -11.99 -6.90
N ASN A 226 2.35 -11.87 -5.57
CA ASN A 226 3.54 -11.60 -4.76
C ASN A 226 4.64 -12.66 -4.97
N LYS A 227 4.28 -13.96 -5.00
CA LYS A 227 5.23 -15.05 -5.19
C LYS A 227 5.96 -14.94 -6.54
N MET A 228 5.23 -14.61 -7.58
CA MET A 228 5.79 -14.45 -8.92
C MET A 228 6.69 -13.21 -8.99
N TYR A 229 6.22 -12.07 -8.46
CA TYR A 229 7.03 -10.85 -8.42
C TYR A 229 8.30 -11.06 -7.60
N ASP A 230 8.21 -11.66 -6.42
CA ASP A 230 9.36 -11.98 -5.57
C ASP A 230 10.36 -12.87 -6.31
N TYR A 231 9.90 -13.92 -6.99
CA TYR A 231 10.76 -14.81 -7.77
C TYR A 231 11.53 -14.06 -8.85
N PHE A 232 10.86 -13.24 -9.65
CA PHE A 232 11.52 -12.51 -10.75
C PHE A 232 12.43 -11.38 -10.23
N LEU A 233 12.06 -10.69 -9.17
CA LEU A 233 12.87 -9.65 -8.55
C LEU A 233 14.16 -10.23 -7.94
N ASP A 234 14.10 -11.43 -7.39
CA ASP A 234 15.28 -12.12 -6.84
C ASP A 234 16.17 -12.71 -7.94
N LYS A 235 15.59 -13.30 -9.00
CA LYS A 235 16.36 -13.89 -10.10
C LYS A 235 16.95 -12.87 -11.06
N LEU A 236 16.33 -11.73 -11.20
CA LEU A 236 16.73 -10.65 -12.12
C LEU A 236 17.15 -9.39 -11.35
N ASP A 237 17.75 -9.55 -10.18
CA ASP A 237 18.11 -8.47 -9.27
C ASP A 237 19.16 -7.49 -9.81
N PHE A 238 19.90 -7.90 -10.87
CA PHE A 238 20.86 -7.10 -11.63
C PHE A 238 20.18 -6.16 -12.66
N PHE A 239 18.90 -6.40 -12.99
CA PHE A 239 18.14 -5.48 -13.85
C PHE A 239 17.43 -4.39 -13.05
N PRO A 240 17.25 -3.18 -13.63
CA PRO A 240 16.34 -2.19 -13.08
C PRO A 240 14.94 -2.78 -12.90
N VAL A 241 14.29 -2.47 -11.79
CA VAL A 241 12.96 -2.99 -11.43
C VAL A 241 11.90 -2.76 -12.53
N SER A 242 12.02 -1.65 -13.27
CA SER A 242 11.14 -1.33 -14.41
C SER A 242 11.24 -2.35 -15.55
N ILE A 243 12.40 -2.93 -15.77
CA ILE A 243 12.63 -3.98 -16.78
C ILE A 243 11.98 -5.28 -16.32
N VAL A 244 12.19 -5.66 -15.06
CA VAL A 244 11.54 -6.86 -14.47
C VAL A 244 10.03 -6.78 -14.60
N HIS A 245 9.44 -5.63 -14.26
CA HIS A 245 8.00 -5.39 -14.42
C HIS A 245 7.59 -5.42 -15.90
N GLY A 246 8.40 -4.91 -16.80
CA GLY A 246 8.17 -4.98 -18.26
C GLY A 246 8.10 -6.43 -18.75
N ILE A 247 9.02 -7.29 -18.31
CA ILE A 247 9.00 -8.72 -18.62
C ILE A 247 7.70 -9.37 -18.13
N LEU A 248 7.30 -9.10 -16.88
CA LEU A 248 6.07 -9.63 -16.32
C LEU A 248 4.81 -9.20 -17.09
N ILE A 249 4.79 -7.94 -17.58
CA ILE A 249 3.70 -7.45 -18.44
C ILE A 249 3.69 -8.22 -19.77
N LEU A 250 4.83 -8.40 -20.42
CA LEU A 250 4.94 -9.09 -21.71
C LEU A 250 4.48 -10.54 -21.65
N ILE A 251 4.72 -11.25 -20.54
CA ILE A 251 4.27 -12.64 -20.33
C ILE A 251 2.85 -12.72 -19.76
N GLY A 252 2.10 -11.60 -19.70
CA GLY A 252 0.72 -11.57 -19.24
C GLY A 252 0.55 -11.71 -17.72
N LYS A 253 1.62 -11.49 -16.95
CA LYS A 253 1.65 -11.60 -15.48
C LYS A 253 1.84 -10.23 -14.80
N GLY A 254 1.69 -9.15 -15.55
CA GLY A 254 1.74 -7.81 -15.00
C GLY A 254 0.53 -7.49 -14.13
N TYR A 255 0.76 -6.67 -13.11
CA TYR A 255 -0.33 -6.07 -12.32
C TYR A 255 -1.00 -4.93 -13.09
N PHE A 256 -2.16 -4.50 -12.61
CA PHE A 256 -2.88 -3.34 -13.16
C PHE A 256 -3.12 -2.27 -12.11
N PHE A 257 -3.15 -1.03 -12.56
CA PHE A 257 -3.67 0.13 -11.82
C PHE A 257 -5.10 0.37 -12.27
N GLU A 258 -6.06 -0.03 -11.45
CA GLU A 258 -7.48 0.08 -11.78
C GLU A 258 -8.07 1.32 -11.14
N PHE A 259 -8.39 2.29 -11.99
CA PHE A 259 -9.03 3.53 -11.58
C PHE A 259 -10.55 3.35 -11.51
N PRO A 260 -11.21 3.82 -10.43
CA PRO A 260 -12.66 3.83 -10.36
C PRO A 260 -13.27 4.54 -11.57
N LYS A 261 -14.25 3.89 -12.19
CA LYS A 261 -15.05 4.47 -13.26
C LYS A 261 -16.24 5.16 -12.60
N GLU A 262 -16.28 6.50 -12.70
CA GLU A 262 -17.42 7.31 -12.26
C GLU A 262 -18.64 7.09 -13.14
#